data_faa3cef1b6e378cafda61f804fb4a75b
#
_entry.id   faa3cef1b6e378cafda61f804fb4a75b
#
_cell.length_a   1.000
_cell.length_b   1.000
_cell.length_c   1.000
_cell.angle_alpha   90.00
_cell.angle_beta   90.00
_cell.angle_gamma   90.00
#
_symmetry.space_group_name_H-M   'P 1'
#
loop_
_entity.id
_entity.type
_entity.pdbx_description
1 polymer ?
#
loop_
_entity_poly.entity_id
_entity_poly.type
_entity_poly.pdbx_seq_one_letter_code
_entity_poly.pdbx_strand_id
1 'polypeptide(L)'
;MTDLERAKALLPGHSVAFANGERSLVLDGRGVSPLLGLIGGEDVGGASAADLVIGKAAAMLMTALGVKSAYGETMSAAGYEYLTAHGIRAEY
;
A
#
# COMPACT_ATOMS: atom_id res chain seq x y z
N MET A 1 -7.10 1.84 17.01
CA MET A 1 -7.02 2.01 15.55
C MET A 1 -6.00 1.02 14.99
N THR A 2 -6.37 0.29 13.95
CA THR A 2 -5.45 -0.64 13.30
C THR A 2 -4.43 0.11 12.43
N ASP A 3 -3.37 -0.57 12.03
CA ASP A 3 -2.41 0.01 11.09
C ASP A 3 -3.08 0.41 9.78
N LEU A 4 -4.00 -0.42 9.28
CA LEU A 4 -4.70 -0.10 8.04
C LEU A 4 -5.58 1.13 8.20
N GLU A 5 -6.29 1.26 9.30
CA GLU A 5 -7.08 2.46 9.59
C GLU A 5 -6.19 3.71 9.66
N ARG A 6 -5.01 3.58 10.27
CA ARG A 6 -4.06 4.69 10.35
C ARG A 6 -3.52 5.07 8.97
N ALA A 7 -3.18 4.07 8.15
CA ALA A 7 -2.73 4.33 6.78
C ALA A 7 -3.83 5.04 5.98
N LYS A 8 -5.08 4.60 6.10
CA LYS A 8 -6.21 5.24 5.45
C LYS A 8 -6.38 6.70 5.92
N ALA A 9 -6.21 6.95 7.21
CA ALA A 9 -6.34 8.30 7.76
C ALA A 9 -5.21 9.23 7.29
N LEU A 10 -4.04 8.70 7.01
CA LEU A 10 -2.88 9.47 6.52
C LEU A 10 -2.94 9.75 5.03
N LEU A 11 -3.73 8.99 4.27
CA LEU A 11 -3.73 9.07 2.81
C LEU A 11 -4.18 10.42 2.23
N PRO A 12 -5.21 11.12 2.77
CA PRO A 12 -5.68 12.36 2.16
C PRO A 12 -4.55 13.37 1.93
N GLY A 13 -4.46 13.88 0.70
CA GLY A 13 -3.41 14.82 0.31
C GLY A 13 -2.11 14.16 -0.16
N HIS A 14 -2.04 12.84 -0.18
CA HIS A 14 -0.86 12.08 -0.57
C HIS A 14 -1.21 11.01 -1.59
N SER A 15 -0.21 10.36 -2.14
CA SER A 15 -0.41 9.28 -3.13
C SER A 15 -0.50 7.92 -2.46
N VAL A 16 0.35 7.68 -1.47
CA VAL A 16 0.36 6.42 -0.74
C VAL A 16 0.80 6.66 0.70
N ALA A 17 0.25 5.89 1.63
CA ALA A 17 0.59 5.96 3.04
C ALA A 17 0.82 4.56 3.59
N PHE A 18 1.76 4.45 4.51
CA PHE A 18 2.10 3.21 5.21
C PHE A 18 2.04 3.45 6.71
N ALA A 19 1.60 2.45 7.45
CA ALA A 19 1.62 2.49 8.91
C ALA A 19 1.99 1.12 9.46
N ASN A 20 2.84 1.10 10.47
CA ASN A 20 3.29 -0.10 11.15
C ASN A 20 3.64 0.26 12.59
N GLY A 21 2.70 -0.02 13.51
CA GLY A 21 2.87 0.41 14.89
C GLY A 21 2.93 1.93 14.99
N GLU A 22 3.99 2.47 15.59
CA GLU A 22 4.18 3.91 15.72
C GLU A 22 4.84 4.53 14.48
N ARG A 23 5.34 3.70 13.57
CA ARG A 23 5.99 4.18 12.36
C ARG A 23 4.96 4.48 11.30
N SER A 24 5.19 5.53 10.55
CA SER A 24 4.36 5.88 9.40
C SER A 24 5.21 6.54 8.33
N LEU A 25 4.72 6.46 7.08
CA LEU A 25 5.39 7.04 5.93
C LEU A 25 4.31 7.47 4.95
N VAL A 26 4.43 8.67 4.42
CA VAL A 26 3.58 9.12 3.32
C VAL A 26 4.46 9.51 2.15
N LEU A 27 3.99 9.20 0.94
CA LEU A 27 4.72 9.48 -0.27
C LEU A 27 3.81 10.14 -1.30
N ASP A 28 4.40 10.94 -2.15
CA ASP A 28 3.71 11.63 -3.23
C ASP A 28 4.36 11.26 -4.55
N GLY A 29 3.59 11.33 -5.63
CA GLY A 29 4.07 11.02 -6.95
C GLY A 29 2.93 10.50 -7.83
N ARG A 30 3.28 10.09 -9.04
CA ARG A 30 2.30 9.59 -10.01
C ARG A 30 2.41 8.10 -10.20
N GLY A 31 1.27 7.47 -10.39
CA GLY A 31 1.20 6.05 -10.70
C GLY A 31 1.91 5.23 -9.65
N VAL A 32 2.76 4.31 -10.06
CA VAL A 32 3.50 3.43 -9.15
C VAL A 32 4.88 3.96 -8.77
N SER A 33 5.26 5.15 -9.25
CA SER A 33 6.61 5.66 -8.99
C SER A 33 6.95 5.78 -7.51
N PRO A 34 6.04 6.18 -6.60
CA PRO A 34 6.37 6.19 -5.17
C PRO A 34 6.72 4.79 -4.64
N LEU A 35 6.02 3.76 -5.11
CA LEU A 35 6.29 2.38 -4.69
C LEU A 35 7.61 1.88 -5.25
N LEU A 36 7.91 2.20 -6.51
CA LEU A 36 9.19 1.84 -7.12
C LEU A 36 10.35 2.44 -6.35
N GLY A 37 10.19 3.67 -5.87
CA GLY A 37 11.23 4.35 -5.08
C GLY A 37 11.55 3.66 -3.75
N LEU A 38 10.65 2.81 -3.25
CA LEU A 38 10.89 2.07 -2.01
C LEU A 38 11.65 0.77 -2.23
N ILE A 39 11.67 0.25 -3.46
CA ILE A 39 12.40 -0.98 -3.76
C ILE A 39 13.90 -0.73 -3.51
N GLY A 40 14.49 -1.51 -2.61
CA GLY A 40 15.89 -1.34 -2.22
C GLY A 40 16.15 -0.14 -1.31
N GLY A 41 15.11 0.58 -0.91
CA GLY A 41 15.19 1.75 -0.04
C GLY A 41 14.64 1.47 1.36
N GLU A 42 13.76 2.37 1.84
CA GLU A 42 13.20 2.23 3.18
C GLU A 42 12.36 0.97 3.31
N ASP A 43 12.51 0.27 4.44
CA ASP A 43 11.82 -0.99 4.69
C ASP A 43 10.40 -0.72 5.21
N VAL A 44 9.40 -1.15 4.45
CA VAL A 44 7.99 -1.09 4.85
C VAL A 44 7.40 -2.49 5.07
N GLY A 45 8.25 -3.50 5.24
CA GLY A 45 7.80 -4.87 5.49
C GLY A 45 6.94 -4.95 6.73
N GLY A 46 5.83 -5.66 6.65
CA GLY A 46 4.87 -5.79 7.75
C GLY A 46 3.94 -4.59 7.91
N ALA A 47 4.09 -3.54 7.12
CA ALA A 47 3.22 -2.37 7.20
C ALA A 47 1.87 -2.63 6.52
N SER A 48 0.88 -1.82 6.90
CA SER A 48 -0.36 -1.68 6.14
C SER A 48 -0.23 -0.47 5.22
N ALA A 49 -0.73 -0.59 4.00
CA ALA A 49 -0.62 0.44 2.97
C ALA A 49 -2.01 0.95 2.56
N ALA A 50 -2.10 2.24 2.25
CA ALA A 50 -3.28 2.84 1.64
C ALA A 50 -2.83 3.61 0.41
N ASP A 51 -3.54 3.45 -0.69
CA ASP A 51 -3.18 4.05 -1.98
C ASP A 51 -4.44 4.59 -2.65
N LEU A 52 -4.26 5.61 -3.48
CA LEU A 52 -5.39 6.15 -4.26
C LEU A 52 -5.90 5.14 -5.27
N VAL A 53 -5.00 4.44 -5.96
CA VAL A 53 -5.35 3.47 -6.98
C VAL A 53 -4.43 2.26 -6.88
N ILE A 54 -5.00 1.08 -6.71
CA ILE A 54 -4.24 -0.16 -6.74
C ILE A 54 -4.67 -1.00 -7.94
N GLY A 55 -3.85 -1.00 -8.98
CA GLY A 55 -3.94 -1.95 -10.06
C GLY A 55 -2.98 -3.10 -9.84
N LYS A 56 -2.81 -3.96 -10.84
CA LYS A 56 -1.95 -5.14 -10.70
C LYS A 56 -0.49 -4.76 -10.44
N ALA A 57 0.02 -3.72 -11.10
CA ALA A 57 1.41 -3.30 -10.92
C ALA A 57 1.65 -2.82 -9.47
N ALA A 58 0.77 -2.01 -8.93
CA ALA A 58 0.87 -1.58 -7.53
C ALA A 58 0.78 -2.77 -6.58
N ALA A 59 -0.14 -3.70 -6.85
CA ALA A 59 -0.29 -4.90 -6.03
C ALA A 59 0.98 -5.74 -6.02
N MET A 60 1.63 -5.90 -7.18
CA MET A 60 2.89 -6.63 -7.28
C MET A 60 3.99 -5.95 -6.48
N LEU A 61 4.09 -4.64 -6.56
CA LEU A 61 5.10 -3.87 -5.81
C LEU A 61 4.84 -3.95 -4.30
N MET A 62 3.60 -3.81 -3.88
CA MET A 62 3.24 -3.92 -2.46
C MET A 62 3.56 -5.31 -1.92
N THR A 63 3.33 -6.35 -2.72
CA THR A 63 3.69 -7.72 -2.34
C THR A 63 5.20 -7.86 -2.19
N ALA A 64 5.97 -7.32 -3.13
CA ALA A 64 7.43 -7.34 -3.07
C ALA A 64 7.95 -6.55 -1.86
N LEU A 65 7.28 -5.47 -1.47
CA LEU A 65 7.64 -4.66 -0.32
C LEU A 65 7.24 -5.32 1.02
N GLY A 66 6.46 -6.38 0.98
CA GLY A 66 6.11 -7.13 2.19
C GLY A 66 5.01 -6.53 3.04
N VAL A 67 4.08 -5.76 2.45
CA VAL A 67 2.96 -5.23 3.22
C VAL A 67 2.03 -6.36 3.67
N LYS A 68 1.39 -6.20 4.82
CA LYS A 68 0.47 -7.22 5.36
C LYS A 68 -0.98 -6.97 4.95
N SER A 69 -1.33 -5.73 4.67
CA SER A 69 -2.68 -5.36 4.22
C SER A 69 -2.61 -4.11 3.37
N ALA A 70 -3.59 -3.93 2.50
CA ALA A 70 -3.62 -2.81 1.58
C ALA A 70 -5.05 -2.32 1.35
N TYR A 71 -5.23 -1.01 1.35
CA TYR A 71 -6.48 -0.35 1.00
C TYR A 71 -6.26 0.49 -0.25
N GLY A 72 -7.14 0.36 -1.23
CA GLY A 72 -7.17 1.24 -2.39
C GLY A 72 -8.48 2.02 -2.43
N GLU A 73 -8.43 3.34 -2.59
CA GLU A 73 -9.66 4.10 -2.85
C GLU A 73 -10.33 3.56 -4.10
N THR A 74 -9.51 3.23 -5.10
CA THR A 74 -9.92 2.46 -6.27
C THR A 74 -9.00 1.25 -6.35
N MET A 75 -9.58 0.08 -6.57
CA MET A 75 -8.79 -1.16 -6.71
C MET A 75 -9.34 -1.95 -7.88
N SER A 76 -8.48 -2.32 -8.81
CA SER A 76 -8.89 -3.18 -9.94
C SER A 76 -9.10 -4.62 -9.47
N ALA A 77 -9.90 -5.36 -10.23
CA ALA A 77 -10.09 -6.79 -9.95
C ALA A 77 -8.75 -7.53 -9.98
N ALA A 78 -7.88 -7.21 -10.94
CA ALA A 78 -6.57 -7.84 -11.05
C ALA A 78 -5.68 -7.52 -9.83
N GLY A 79 -5.73 -6.29 -9.33
CA GLY A 79 -5.00 -5.90 -8.12
C GLY A 79 -5.51 -6.66 -6.89
N TYR A 80 -6.82 -6.72 -6.73
CA TYR A 80 -7.44 -7.45 -5.63
C TYR A 80 -7.06 -8.93 -5.64
N GLU A 81 -7.17 -9.56 -6.82
CA GLU A 81 -6.83 -10.98 -6.97
C GLU A 81 -5.36 -11.24 -6.67
N TYR A 82 -4.48 -10.37 -7.14
CA TYR A 82 -3.05 -10.54 -6.88
C TYR A 82 -2.74 -10.45 -5.39
N LEU A 83 -3.24 -9.42 -4.70
CA LEU A 83 -3.01 -9.25 -3.28
C LEU A 83 -3.52 -10.44 -2.47
N THR A 84 -4.77 -10.85 -2.70
CA THR A 84 -5.38 -11.94 -1.93
C THR A 84 -4.71 -13.27 -2.23
N ALA A 85 -4.28 -13.51 -3.45
CA ALA A 85 -3.55 -14.74 -3.82
C ALA A 85 -2.20 -14.83 -3.10
N HIS A 86 -1.63 -13.70 -2.68
CA HIS A 86 -0.37 -13.64 -1.96
C HIS A 86 -0.54 -13.44 -0.45
N GLY A 87 -1.75 -13.67 0.05
CA GLY A 87 -2.00 -13.61 1.48
C GLY A 87 -2.10 -12.22 2.06
N ILE A 88 -2.23 -11.19 1.22
CA ILE A 88 -2.36 -9.81 1.67
C ILE A 88 -3.85 -9.47 1.77
N ARG A 89 -4.26 -8.99 2.94
CA ARG A 89 -5.63 -8.54 3.13
C ARG A 89 -5.87 -7.28 2.30
N ALA A 90 -6.89 -7.31 1.45
CA ALA A 90 -7.20 -6.21 0.55
C ALA A 90 -8.56 -5.60 0.89
N GLU A 91 -8.63 -4.27 0.86
CA GLU A 91 -9.84 -3.51 1.16
C GLU A 91 -9.98 -2.37 0.15
N TYR A 92 -11.21 -2.01 -0.18
CA TYR A 92 -11.49 -0.87 -1.06
C TYR A 92 -12.88 -0.30 -0.81
#